data_2c2bd99dcbe8ba7f8a56305d2a66c940
#
_entry.id   2c2bd99dcbe8ba7f8a56305d2a66c940
#
_cell.length_a   1.000
_cell.length_b   1.000
_cell.length_c   1.000
_cell.angle_alpha   90.00
_cell.angle_beta   90.00
_cell.angle_gamma   90.00
#
_symmetry.space_group_name_H-M   'P 1'
#
loop_
_entity.id
_entity.type
_entity.pdbx_description
1 polymer ?
#
loop_
_entity_poly.entity_id
_entity_poly.type
_entity_poly.pdbx_seq_one_letter_code
_entity_poly.pdbx_strand_id
1 'polypeptide(L)'
;MDQNTLFFFNQHPEAVPLYEAFENRLLAELEGVIIQPRKSQITLKNRRVFGAVSFLAARRAKDRPDPYITITLGLNRRESSPRIDQASEPYPGRWTHHIVIGSRSEIDDELMAWVREAYDFAVAKR
;
A
#
# COMPACT_ATOMS: atom_id res chain seq x y z
N MET A 1 -8.94 -13.26 -1.42
CA MET A 1 -9.15 -12.32 -0.28
C MET A 1 -9.92 -13.06 0.79
N ASP A 2 -9.41 -13.08 2.00
CA ASP A 2 -10.08 -13.78 3.09
C ASP A 2 -11.18 -12.93 3.74
N GLN A 3 -11.95 -13.55 4.65
CA GLN A 3 -13.07 -12.87 5.30
C GLN A 3 -12.65 -11.69 6.17
N ASN A 4 -11.50 -11.80 6.84
CA ASN A 4 -11.03 -10.70 7.70
C ASN A 4 -10.62 -9.49 6.87
N THR A 5 -9.99 -9.74 5.72
CA THR A 5 -9.66 -8.68 4.77
C THR A 5 -10.93 -8.04 4.22
N LEU A 6 -11.89 -8.87 3.84
CA LEU A 6 -13.18 -8.36 3.32
C LEU A 6 -13.91 -7.52 4.38
N PHE A 7 -13.86 -7.94 5.64
CA PHE A 7 -14.48 -7.21 6.74
C PHE A 7 -13.88 -5.80 6.92
N PHE A 8 -12.57 -5.66 6.65
CA PHE A 8 -11.92 -4.35 6.69
C PHE A 8 -12.63 -3.33 5.78
N PHE A 9 -13.20 -3.78 4.67
CA PHE A 9 -13.90 -2.93 3.71
C PHE A 9 -15.39 -2.76 3.99
N ASN A 10 -15.86 -3.17 5.17
CA ASN A 10 -17.29 -3.14 5.51
C ASN A 10 -17.90 -1.73 5.39
N GLN A 11 -17.13 -0.68 5.71
CA GLN A 11 -17.55 0.71 5.59
C GLN A 11 -17.29 1.30 4.20
N HIS A 12 -16.55 0.58 3.34
CA HIS A 12 -16.14 1.04 2.01
C HIS A 12 -16.21 -0.11 1.01
N PRO A 13 -17.39 -0.73 0.83
CA PRO A 13 -17.49 -1.90 -0.05
C PRO A 13 -17.14 -1.58 -1.50
N GLU A 14 -17.31 -0.33 -1.93
CA GLU A 14 -16.99 0.13 -3.28
C GLU A 14 -15.48 0.09 -3.60
N ALA A 15 -14.64 0.04 -2.57
CA ALA A 15 -13.19 -0.06 -2.75
C ALA A 15 -12.69 -1.50 -2.91
N VAL A 16 -13.54 -2.50 -2.66
CA VAL A 16 -13.13 -3.92 -2.72
C VAL A 16 -12.54 -4.31 -4.07
N PRO A 17 -13.18 -4.00 -5.22
CA PRO A 17 -12.59 -4.38 -6.50
C PRO A 17 -11.21 -3.78 -6.75
N LEU A 18 -11.00 -2.55 -6.29
CA LEU A 18 -9.73 -1.85 -6.43
C LEU A 18 -8.65 -2.53 -5.57
N TYR A 19 -8.95 -2.81 -4.33
CA TYR A 19 -8.03 -3.52 -3.44
C TYR A 19 -7.73 -4.94 -3.97
N GLU A 20 -8.75 -5.65 -4.44
CA GLU A 20 -8.59 -7.01 -4.94
C GLU A 20 -7.61 -7.05 -6.12
N ALA A 21 -7.68 -6.07 -7.02
CA ALA A 21 -6.73 -5.96 -8.12
C ALA A 21 -5.30 -5.79 -7.61
N PHE A 22 -5.11 -5.00 -6.55
CA PHE A 22 -3.81 -4.81 -5.93
C PHE A 22 -3.32 -6.11 -5.26
N GLU A 23 -4.16 -6.74 -4.45
CA GLU A 23 -3.81 -7.98 -3.75
C GLU A 23 -3.42 -9.09 -4.72
N ASN A 24 -4.15 -9.22 -5.83
CA ASN A 24 -3.88 -10.24 -6.84
C ASN A 24 -2.48 -10.05 -7.43
N ARG A 25 -2.09 -8.82 -7.77
CA ARG A 25 -0.74 -8.55 -8.26
C ARG A 25 0.32 -8.81 -7.19
N LEU A 26 0.04 -8.35 -5.98
CA LEU A 26 0.95 -8.52 -4.85
C LEU A 26 1.29 -10.00 -4.64
N LEU A 27 0.27 -10.85 -4.56
CA LEU A 27 0.46 -12.27 -4.32
C LEU A 27 1.05 -13.02 -5.51
N ALA A 28 0.82 -12.53 -6.73
CA ALA A 28 1.38 -13.12 -7.94
C ALA A 28 2.86 -12.78 -8.14
N GLU A 29 3.29 -11.60 -7.68
CA GLU A 29 4.63 -11.08 -7.98
C GLU A 29 5.62 -11.21 -6.83
N LEU A 30 5.15 -11.37 -5.58
CA LEU A 30 6.02 -11.45 -4.39
C LEU A 30 5.75 -12.73 -3.62
N GLU A 31 6.81 -13.36 -3.13
CA GLU A 31 6.72 -14.58 -2.35
C GLU A 31 6.57 -14.32 -0.86
N GLY A 32 5.81 -15.19 -0.19
CA GLY A 32 5.72 -15.19 1.27
C GLY A 32 5.08 -13.95 1.86
N VAL A 33 4.21 -13.26 1.12
CA VAL A 33 3.50 -12.11 1.61
C VAL A 33 2.41 -12.55 2.59
N ILE A 34 2.42 -11.92 3.76
CA ILE A 34 1.40 -12.11 4.79
C ILE A 34 0.55 -10.85 4.82
N ILE A 35 -0.76 -11.03 4.65
CA ILE A 35 -1.73 -9.94 4.66
C ILE A 35 -2.44 -10.00 6.00
N GLN A 36 -2.26 -8.94 6.82
CA GLN A 36 -2.82 -8.88 8.18
C GLN A 36 -3.77 -7.70 8.32
N PRO A 37 -5.09 -7.94 8.18
CA PRO A 37 -6.07 -6.89 8.45
C PRO A 37 -6.02 -6.48 9.93
N ARG A 38 -6.00 -5.16 10.14
CA ARG A 38 -6.04 -4.52 11.45
C ARG A 38 -7.26 -3.62 11.51
N LYS A 39 -7.43 -2.91 12.61
CA LYS A 39 -8.57 -2.01 12.77
C LYS A 39 -8.58 -0.87 11.74
N SER A 40 -7.43 -0.25 11.50
CA SER A 40 -7.33 0.94 10.64
C SER A 40 -6.52 0.74 9.37
N GLN A 41 -5.95 -0.45 9.17
CA GLN A 41 -5.15 -0.73 7.97
C GLN A 41 -5.02 -2.24 7.74
N ILE A 42 -4.67 -2.58 6.52
CA ILE A 42 -4.22 -3.93 6.18
C ILE A 42 -2.71 -3.88 6.14
N THR A 43 -2.05 -4.57 7.06
CA THR A 43 -0.59 -4.63 7.13
C THR A 43 -0.07 -5.65 6.14
N LEU A 44 0.97 -5.27 5.39
CA LEU A 44 1.64 -6.13 4.41
C LEU A 44 3.03 -6.44 4.93
N LYS A 45 3.34 -7.73 5.07
CA LYS A 45 4.63 -8.14 5.60
C LYS A 45 5.13 -9.43 4.98
N ASN A 46 6.42 -9.66 5.12
CA ASN A 46 7.07 -10.95 4.99
C ASN A 46 7.68 -11.24 6.37
N ARG A 47 8.98 -11.18 6.52
CA ARG A 47 9.61 -11.25 7.85
C ARG A 47 9.34 -9.97 8.64
N ARG A 48 9.25 -8.84 7.94
CA ARG A 48 8.99 -7.51 8.52
C ARG A 48 7.92 -6.82 7.71
N VAL A 49 7.30 -5.81 8.29
CA VAL A 49 6.31 -4.99 7.61
C VAL A 49 7.00 -4.19 6.51
N PHE A 50 6.49 -4.26 5.29
CA PHE A 50 6.99 -3.48 4.17
C PHE A 50 5.99 -2.45 3.67
N GLY A 51 4.73 -2.57 4.06
CA GLY A 51 3.72 -1.62 3.64
C GLY A 51 2.37 -1.86 4.30
N ALA A 52 1.41 -1.08 3.86
CA ALA A 52 0.04 -1.17 4.34
C ALA A 52 -0.94 -0.63 3.30
N VAL A 53 -2.19 -1.03 3.42
CA VAL A 53 -3.31 -0.46 2.67
C VAL A 53 -4.29 0.11 3.69
N SER A 54 -4.76 1.33 3.43
CA SER A 54 -5.68 2.01 4.34
C SER A 54 -6.56 3.01 3.57
N PHE A 55 -7.34 3.77 4.33
CA PHE A 55 -8.10 4.91 3.81
C PHE A 55 -7.53 6.23 4.33
N LEU A 56 -6.23 6.24 4.62
CA LEU A 56 -5.54 7.46 5.07
C LEU A 56 -5.76 8.57 4.05
N ALA A 57 -6.18 9.75 4.53
CA ALA A 57 -6.45 10.91 3.69
C ALA A 57 -5.14 11.62 3.35
N ALA A 58 -4.29 10.98 2.53
CA ALA A 58 -2.99 11.52 2.13
C ALA A 58 -3.12 12.60 1.04
N ARG A 59 -4.31 12.77 0.48
CA ARG A 59 -4.63 13.78 -0.53
C ARG A 59 -5.89 14.52 -0.08
N ARG A 60 -5.98 15.82 -0.38
CA ARG A 60 -7.15 16.62 0.02
C ARG A 60 -8.44 16.02 -0.53
N ALA A 61 -9.54 16.19 0.21
CA ALA A 61 -10.82 15.61 -0.16
C ALA A 61 -11.25 15.96 -1.58
N LYS A 62 -11.04 17.21 -2.01
CA LYS A 62 -11.43 17.68 -3.35
C LYS A 62 -10.63 17.02 -4.48
N ASP A 63 -9.45 16.50 -4.17
CA ASP A 63 -8.54 15.89 -5.15
C ASP A 63 -8.52 14.36 -5.03
N ARG A 64 -9.23 13.82 -4.05
CA ARG A 64 -9.28 12.38 -3.80
C ARG A 64 -10.29 11.72 -4.71
N PRO A 65 -9.91 10.62 -5.39
CA PRO A 65 -10.91 9.83 -6.14
C PRO A 65 -11.88 9.14 -5.18
N ASP A 66 -12.98 8.64 -5.72
CA ASP A 66 -13.96 7.86 -5.00
C ASP A 66 -14.45 6.73 -5.91
N PRO A 67 -14.20 5.45 -5.58
CA PRO A 67 -13.49 4.99 -4.38
C PRO A 67 -11.98 5.23 -4.44
N TYR A 68 -11.32 5.04 -3.32
CA TYR A 68 -9.86 5.07 -3.28
C TYR A 68 -9.33 4.12 -2.20
N ILE A 69 -8.05 3.77 -2.33
CA ILE A 69 -7.25 3.16 -1.27
C ILE A 69 -5.93 3.92 -1.20
N THR A 70 -5.29 3.91 -0.04
CA THR A 70 -3.97 4.51 0.13
C THR A 70 -2.96 3.40 0.38
N ILE A 71 -1.96 3.34 -0.49
CA ILE A 71 -0.84 2.40 -0.36
C ILE A 71 0.27 3.11 0.40
N THR A 72 0.75 2.50 1.48
CA THR A 72 1.86 3.02 2.29
C THR A 72 3.04 2.09 2.13
N LEU A 73 4.22 2.64 1.80
CA LEU A 73 5.43 1.87 1.56
C LEU A 73 6.62 2.46 2.30
N GLY A 74 7.48 1.60 2.85
CA GLY A 74 8.74 1.99 3.48
C GLY A 74 9.91 1.73 2.55
N LEU A 75 10.64 2.78 2.19
CA LEU A 75 11.84 2.70 1.36
C LEU A 75 13.05 3.25 2.13
N ASN A 76 14.25 2.89 1.69
CA ASN A 76 15.48 3.44 2.29
C ASN A 76 15.90 4.79 1.67
N ARG A 77 15.05 5.35 0.83
CA ARG A 77 15.26 6.61 0.14
C ARG A 77 13.94 7.33 -0.05
N ARG A 78 13.99 8.62 -0.36
CA ARG A 78 12.80 9.37 -0.73
C ARG A 78 12.58 9.29 -2.24
N GLU A 79 11.42 8.77 -2.65
CA GLU A 79 10.98 8.83 -4.03
C GLU A 79 10.28 10.18 -4.26
N SER A 80 10.59 10.87 -5.34
CA SER A 80 10.07 12.20 -5.62
C SER A 80 9.11 12.25 -6.82
N SER A 81 8.46 11.14 -7.14
CA SER A 81 7.45 11.10 -8.20
C SER A 81 6.22 11.94 -7.82
N PRO A 82 5.57 12.60 -8.81
CA PRO A 82 4.29 13.29 -8.58
C PRO A 82 3.19 12.37 -8.07
N ARG A 83 3.33 11.05 -8.22
CA ARG A 83 2.37 10.07 -7.70
C ARG A 83 2.46 9.88 -6.20
N ILE A 84 3.54 10.33 -5.58
CA ILE A 84 3.71 10.27 -4.12
C ILE A 84 2.96 11.44 -3.50
N ASP A 85 1.91 11.16 -2.76
CA ASP A 85 1.08 12.20 -2.14
C ASP A 85 1.73 12.77 -0.89
N GLN A 86 2.39 11.92 -0.09
CA GLN A 86 3.13 12.34 1.10
C GLN A 86 4.34 11.45 1.29
N ALA A 87 5.43 12.03 1.77
CA ALA A 87 6.63 11.29 2.14
C ALA A 87 7.21 11.90 3.41
N SER A 88 7.65 11.06 4.35
CA SER A 88 8.26 11.50 5.60
C SER A 88 9.32 10.49 6.03
N GLU A 89 10.31 10.99 6.79
CA GLU A 89 11.38 10.15 7.32
C GLU A 89 11.20 10.01 8.83
N PRO A 90 10.49 8.96 9.31
CA PRO A 90 10.24 8.80 10.75
C PRO A 90 11.52 8.53 11.54
N TYR A 91 12.53 7.95 10.92
CA TYR A 91 13.88 7.82 11.50
C TYR A 91 14.89 7.69 10.36
N PRO A 92 16.17 7.97 10.62
CA PRO A 92 17.18 8.00 9.56
C PRO A 92 17.22 6.71 8.73
N GLY A 93 17.21 6.87 7.41
CA GLY A 93 17.34 5.76 6.47
C GLY A 93 16.02 5.03 6.18
N ARG A 94 14.91 5.48 6.73
CA ARG A 94 13.60 4.93 6.38
C ARG A 94 12.64 6.04 6.01
N TRP A 95 12.15 5.97 4.78
CA TRP A 95 11.17 6.91 4.26
C TRP A 95 9.82 6.25 4.05
N THR A 96 8.77 6.80 4.66
CA THR A 96 7.40 6.33 4.50
C THR A 96 6.72 7.15 3.41
N HIS A 97 6.14 6.46 2.44
CA HIS A 97 5.47 7.07 1.28
C HIS A 97 4.01 6.68 1.28
N HIS A 98 3.13 7.65 1.01
CA HIS A 98 1.70 7.40 0.87
C HIS A 98 1.26 7.75 -0.55
N ILE A 99 0.57 6.81 -1.19
CA ILE A 99 0.12 6.92 -2.59
C ILE A 99 -1.37 6.62 -2.62
N VAL A 100 -2.18 7.59 -3.00
CA VAL A 100 -3.62 7.40 -3.17
C VAL A 100 -3.88 6.79 -4.55
N ILE A 101 -4.63 5.70 -4.57
CA ILE A 101 -4.98 4.96 -5.78
C ILE A 101 -6.49 5.02 -5.95
N GLY A 102 -6.97 5.42 -7.12
CA GLY A 102 -8.40 5.56 -7.40
C GLY A 102 -8.88 4.69 -8.57
N SER A 103 -7.99 4.02 -9.28
CA SER A 103 -8.38 3.16 -10.40
C SER A 103 -7.40 2.00 -10.56
N ARG A 104 -7.88 0.93 -11.20
CA ARG A 104 -7.05 -0.25 -11.47
C ARG A 104 -5.86 0.10 -12.36
N SER A 105 -6.00 1.08 -13.25
CA SER A 105 -4.92 1.49 -14.15
C SER A 105 -3.73 2.08 -13.40
N GLU A 106 -3.93 2.54 -12.18
CA GLU A 106 -2.87 3.06 -11.34
C GLU A 106 -2.12 1.95 -10.60
N ILE A 107 -2.66 0.73 -10.61
CA ILE A 107 -1.95 -0.44 -10.09
C ILE A 107 -1.11 -0.99 -11.25
N ASP A 108 -0.08 -0.24 -11.58
CA ASP A 108 0.75 -0.45 -12.76
C ASP A 108 2.15 -0.94 -12.37
N ASP A 109 3.00 -1.13 -13.37
CA ASP A 109 4.34 -1.64 -13.17
C ASP A 109 5.19 -0.70 -12.32
N GLU A 110 5.00 0.61 -12.45
CA GLU A 110 5.72 1.58 -11.63
C GLU A 110 5.36 1.43 -10.14
N LEU A 111 4.08 1.36 -9.83
CA LEU A 111 3.63 1.14 -8.45
C LEU A 111 4.19 -0.17 -7.91
N MET A 112 4.09 -1.24 -8.68
CA MET A 112 4.55 -2.56 -8.24
C MET A 112 6.08 -2.61 -8.10
N ALA A 113 6.82 -1.82 -8.87
CA ALA A 113 8.27 -1.69 -8.69
C ALA A 113 8.60 -1.06 -7.33
N TRP A 114 7.86 -0.05 -6.89
CA TRP A 114 8.02 0.53 -5.56
C TRP A 114 7.63 -0.46 -4.46
N VAL A 115 6.56 -1.22 -4.67
CA VAL A 115 6.14 -2.26 -3.73
C VAL A 115 7.23 -3.31 -3.57
N ARG A 116 7.83 -3.76 -4.67
CA ARG A 116 8.94 -4.71 -4.63
C ARG A 116 10.16 -4.12 -3.93
N GLU A 117 10.46 -2.86 -4.19
CA GLU A 117 11.59 -2.19 -3.52
C GLU A 117 11.36 -2.15 -1.99
N ALA A 118 10.15 -1.83 -1.56
CA ALA A 118 9.79 -1.83 -0.14
C ALA A 118 9.90 -3.24 0.47
N TYR A 119 9.42 -4.24 -0.26
CA TYR A 119 9.51 -5.65 0.12
C TYR A 119 10.98 -6.07 0.29
N ASP A 120 11.82 -5.79 -0.70
CA ASP A 120 13.24 -6.15 -0.66
C ASP A 120 13.97 -5.45 0.49
N PHE A 121 13.66 -4.18 0.71
CA PHE A 121 14.24 -3.42 1.81
C PHE A 121 13.87 -4.03 3.17
N ALA A 122 12.62 -4.41 3.37
CA ALA A 122 12.17 -5.02 4.63
C ALA A 122 12.77 -6.40 4.84
N VAL A 123 12.83 -7.22 3.79
CA VAL A 123 13.38 -8.58 3.87
C VAL A 123 14.87 -8.56 4.15
N ALA A 124 15.61 -7.58 3.62
CA ALA A 124 17.05 -7.45 3.82
C ALA A 124 17.43 -7.00 5.24
N LYS A 125 16.50 -6.44 6.00
CA LYS A 125 16.76 -6.00 7.38
C LYS A 125 17.00 -7.19 8.30
N ARG A 126 17.96 -7.02 9.21
CA ARG A 126 18.28 -8.01 10.23
C ARG A 126 17.71 -7.65 11.58
#